data_ee1cbab94fed1335b5ba754707153703
#
_entry.id   ee1cbab94fed1335b5ba754707153703
#
_cell.length_a   1.000
_cell.length_b   1.000
_cell.length_c   1.000
_cell.angle_alpha   90.00
_cell.angle_beta   90.00
_cell.angle_gamma   90.00
#
_symmetry.space_group_name_H-M   'P 1'
#
loop_
_entity.id
_entity.type
_entity.pdbx_description
1 polymer ?
#
loop_
_entity_poly.entity_id
_entity_poly.type
_entity_poly.pdbx_seq_one_letter_code
_entity_poly.pdbx_strand_id
1 'polypeptide(L)'
;MSSVPGDSFEPYRNKTRISKLRRAHVQRKDTYKDPSRPVGTQSEVPIVNIASDGAVRVRGYQNYDIYTDGQITFRTKAHKFSKIEAIFAKLHTHHGFTSLIDVGCNAGLISMIAWRTGFRHVMGLDHDSEYVETFNRVAAARNATDSLHAQVFSFGTPMPTRAEVVFCGAILHWVFCLTADFSSGGFDSILRYLLQFASEYLLVEWIDPSDDAMMGFQHIKKCGIDGIENRYTVANFERAVATHTTLMSKQSLDGPSRVLYVMRVDCRAGLSPTAESPSSRPPALNRRHGPF
;
A
#
# COMPACT_ATOMS: atom_id res chain seq x y z
N MET A 1 4.25 -42.23 11.40
CA MET A 1 5.08 -41.62 10.36
C MET A 1 4.21 -41.50 9.11
N SER A 2 3.52 -40.39 8.90
CA SER A 2 2.69 -40.17 7.72
C SER A 2 3.23 -38.89 7.04
N SER A 3 3.74 -39.10 5.83
CA SER A 3 4.29 -38.11 4.94
C SER A 3 3.17 -37.24 4.37
N VAL A 4 3.29 -35.91 4.55
CA VAL A 4 2.45 -34.93 3.91
C VAL A 4 2.97 -34.68 2.48
N PRO A 5 2.12 -34.75 1.43
CA PRO A 5 2.55 -34.46 0.06
C PRO A 5 2.75 -32.97 -0.12
N GLY A 6 3.89 -32.60 -0.72
CA GLY A 6 4.17 -31.24 -1.15
C GLY A 6 3.33 -30.89 -2.38
N ASP A 7 2.48 -29.86 -2.26
CA ASP A 7 1.73 -29.29 -3.38
C ASP A 7 2.66 -28.51 -4.30
N SER A 8 2.94 -29.11 -5.46
CA SER A 8 3.58 -28.44 -6.59
C SER A 8 2.58 -27.52 -7.29
N PHE A 9 2.95 -26.23 -7.42
CA PHE A 9 2.19 -25.23 -8.15
C PHE A 9 2.19 -25.53 -9.65
N GLU A 10 1.08 -26.06 -10.19
CA GLU A 10 0.84 -26.03 -11.64
C GLU A 10 0.13 -24.74 -12.07
N PRO A 11 0.55 -24.11 -13.19
CA PRO A 11 -0.10 -22.91 -13.70
C PRO A 11 -1.40 -23.26 -14.44
N TYR A 12 -2.47 -22.57 -14.06
CA TYR A 12 -3.79 -22.66 -14.66
C TYR A 12 -3.74 -22.20 -16.14
N ARG A 13 -3.87 -23.14 -17.08
CA ARG A 13 -4.02 -22.87 -18.52
C ARG A 13 -5.47 -22.46 -18.82
N ASN A 14 -5.73 -21.18 -18.87
CA ASN A 14 -7.00 -20.66 -19.40
C ASN A 14 -6.86 -20.46 -20.92
N LYS A 15 -7.45 -21.39 -21.72
CA LYS A 15 -7.58 -21.26 -23.17
C LYS A 15 -8.74 -20.31 -23.47
N THR A 16 -8.50 -19.03 -23.64
CA THR A 16 -9.48 -18.10 -24.21
C THR A 16 -9.09 -17.76 -25.64
N ARG A 17 -10.04 -18.03 -26.55
CA ARG A 17 -10.01 -17.75 -27.99
C ARG A 17 -9.59 -16.29 -28.25
N ILE A 18 -8.45 -16.10 -28.87
CA ILE A 18 -8.03 -14.79 -29.41
C ILE A 18 -8.66 -14.63 -30.79
N SER A 19 -9.70 -13.83 -30.89
CA SER A 19 -10.18 -13.31 -32.17
C SER A 19 -9.26 -12.17 -32.63
N LYS A 20 -8.81 -12.29 -33.89
CA LYS A 20 -7.96 -11.31 -34.59
C LYS A 20 -8.62 -9.93 -34.60
N LEU A 21 -8.07 -8.98 -33.85
CA LEU A 21 -8.37 -7.56 -34.02
C LEU A 21 -7.14 -6.84 -34.58
N ARG A 22 -7.42 -6.11 -35.68
CA ARG A 22 -6.48 -5.37 -36.52
C ARG A 22 -5.67 -4.35 -35.70
N ARG A 23 -4.36 -4.29 -35.97
CA ARG A 23 -3.44 -3.24 -35.51
C ARG A 23 -3.93 -1.88 -36.02
N ALA A 24 -4.45 -1.06 -35.13
CA ALA A 24 -4.55 0.37 -35.32
C ALA A 24 -3.26 1.00 -34.80
N HIS A 25 -2.53 1.64 -35.70
CA HIS A 25 -1.35 2.46 -35.38
C HIS A 25 -1.84 3.69 -34.61
N VAL A 26 -1.72 3.68 -33.30
CA VAL A 26 -1.89 4.87 -32.46
C VAL A 26 -0.52 5.56 -32.42
N GLN A 27 -0.40 6.68 -33.13
CA GLN A 27 0.73 7.58 -32.97
C GLN A 27 0.82 8.01 -31.49
N ARG A 28 1.88 7.59 -30.81
CA ARG A 28 2.27 8.17 -29.53
C ARG A 28 2.63 9.63 -29.79
N LYS A 29 1.81 10.56 -29.35
CA LYS A 29 2.26 11.91 -29.04
C LYS A 29 3.10 11.81 -27.79
N ASP A 30 4.40 11.74 -27.95
CA ASP A 30 5.35 11.99 -26.89
C ASP A 30 5.16 13.44 -26.43
N THR A 31 4.44 13.63 -25.33
CA THR A 31 4.44 14.90 -24.62
C THR A 31 5.80 15.03 -23.96
N TYR A 32 6.69 15.76 -24.61
CA TYR A 32 7.98 16.21 -24.09
C TYR A 32 7.77 16.85 -22.72
N LYS A 33 8.21 16.19 -21.64
CA LYS A 33 8.19 16.76 -20.30
C LYS A 33 9.31 17.77 -20.21
N ASP A 34 8.94 19.04 -20.02
CA ASP A 34 9.84 20.15 -19.77
C ASP A 34 10.74 19.82 -18.55
N PRO A 35 12.06 19.69 -18.71
CA PRO A 35 12.97 19.36 -17.62
C PRO A 35 13.13 20.47 -16.57
N SER A 36 12.58 21.67 -16.80
CA SER A 36 12.62 22.77 -15.85
C SER A 36 11.51 22.75 -14.78
N ARG A 37 10.52 21.86 -14.90
CA ARG A 37 9.49 21.70 -13.85
C ARG A 37 10.09 20.96 -12.66
N PRO A 38 10.02 21.52 -11.45
CA PRO A 38 10.45 20.82 -10.24
C PRO A 38 9.65 19.54 -10.08
N VAL A 39 10.37 18.40 -10.07
CA VAL A 39 9.81 17.09 -9.75
C VAL A 39 9.33 17.15 -8.31
N GLY A 40 8.03 17.24 -8.10
CA GLY A 40 7.43 17.20 -6.76
C GLY A 40 6.29 18.16 -6.47
N THR A 41 5.78 18.89 -7.47
CA THR A 41 4.67 19.80 -7.23
C THR A 41 3.68 19.75 -8.39
N GLN A 42 2.73 18.93 -8.23
CA GLN A 42 1.32 18.89 -8.58
C GLN A 42 0.94 17.43 -8.70
N SER A 43 0.47 16.84 -7.59
CA SER A 43 -0.45 15.72 -7.72
C SER A 43 -1.59 16.25 -8.60
N GLU A 44 -1.76 15.67 -9.78
CA GLU A 44 -2.96 15.96 -10.56
C GLU A 44 -4.13 15.67 -9.63
N VAL A 45 -4.91 16.70 -9.29
CA VAL A 45 -6.11 16.53 -8.45
C VAL A 45 -6.93 15.41 -9.08
N PRO A 46 -7.21 14.34 -8.35
CA PRO A 46 -7.91 13.21 -8.93
C PRO A 46 -9.34 13.62 -9.28
N ILE A 47 -9.77 13.25 -10.49
CA ILE A 47 -11.09 13.56 -11.00
C ILE A 47 -11.93 12.29 -10.97
N VAL A 48 -13.12 12.37 -10.35
CA VAL A 48 -14.14 11.30 -10.37
C VAL A 48 -15.30 11.75 -11.22
N ASN A 49 -15.62 10.97 -12.27
CA ASN A 49 -16.76 11.16 -13.10
C ASN A 49 -17.67 9.92 -13.05
N ILE A 50 -18.96 10.14 -12.85
CA ILE A 50 -19.97 9.10 -13.02
C ILE A 50 -20.53 9.24 -14.44
N ALA A 51 -20.29 8.23 -15.26
CA ALA A 51 -20.76 8.22 -16.64
C ALA A 51 -22.25 7.86 -16.74
N SER A 52 -22.87 8.14 -17.88
CA SER A 52 -24.28 7.83 -18.13
C SER A 52 -24.61 6.33 -18.09
N ASP A 53 -23.60 5.47 -18.30
CA ASP A 53 -23.67 4.01 -18.16
C ASP A 53 -23.52 3.54 -16.69
N GLY A 54 -23.39 4.48 -15.74
CA GLY A 54 -23.19 4.21 -14.32
C GLY A 54 -21.75 3.83 -13.96
N ALA A 55 -20.82 3.81 -14.92
CA ALA A 55 -19.41 3.55 -14.61
C ALA A 55 -18.80 4.73 -13.85
N VAL A 56 -18.02 4.44 -12.82
CA VAL A 56 -17.22 5.42 -12.08
C VAL A 56 -15.83 5.47 -12.68
N ARG A 57 -15.45 6.61 -13.22
CA ARG A 57 -14.16 6.83 -13.89
C ARG A 57 -13.26 7.70 -13.03
N VAL A 58 -12.14 7.14 -12.61
CA VAL A 58 -11.11 7.84 -11.83
C VAL A 58 -9.96 8.21 -12.75
N ARG A 59 -9.55 9.47 -12.69
CA ARG A 59 -8.41 10.02 -13.46
C ARG A 59 -7.47 10.77 -12.53
N GLY A 60 -6.19 10.73 -12.81
CA GLY A 60 -5.12 11.30 -12.01
C GLY A 60 -3.92 10.37 -11.99
N TYR A 61 -3.22 10.28 -10.88
CA TYR A 61 -2.12 9.34 -10.71
C TYR A 61 -2.56 7.88 -10.92
N GLN A 62 -3.70 7.51 -10.35
CA GLN A 62 -4.37 6.24 -10.66
C GLN A 62 -5.46 6.49 -11.72
N ASN A 63 -5.43 5.67 -12.78
CA ASN A 63 -6.40 5.74 -13.88
C ASN A 63 -7.12 4.40 -14.00
N TYR A 64 -8.40 4.36 -13.59
CA TYR A 64 -9.22 3.16 -13.66
C TYR A 64 -10.70 3.49 -13.81
N ASP A 65 -11.46 2.52 -14.29
CA ASP A 65 -12.91 2.59 -14.39
C ASP A 65 -13.52 1.42 -13.63
N ILE A 66 -14.59 1.67 -12.85
CA ILE A 66 -15.37 0.64 -12.16
C ILE A 66 -16.76 0.63 -12.77
N TYR A 67 -17.16 -0.48 -13.34
CA TYR A 67 -18.47 -0.69 -13.96
C TYR A 67 -19.52 -1.11 -12.91
N THR A 68 -20.80 -1.07 -13.31
CA THR A 68 -21.94 -1.40 -12.46
C THR A 68 -21.94 -2.85 -11.98
N ASP A 69 -21.35 -3.76 -12.77
CA ASP A 69 -21.15 -5.17 -12.44
C ASP A 69 -19.95 -5.43 -11.51
N GLY A 70 -19.26 -4.36 -11.10
CA GLY A 70 -18.06 -4.43 -10.27
C GLY A 70 -16.77 -4.70 -11.05
N GLN A 71 -16.82 -4.85 -12.38
CA GLN A 71 -15.60 -5.00 -13.17
C GLN A 71 -14.74 -3.74 -13.05
N ILE A 72 -13.43 -3.92 -12.87
CA ILE A 72 -12.45 -2.84 -12.85
C ILE A 72 -11.56 -2.96 -14.09
N THR A 73 -11.42 -1.87 -14.85
CA THR A 73 -10.47 -1.78 -15.94
C THR A 73 -9.37 -0.80 -15.64
N PHE A 74 -8.15 -1.18 -15.98
CA PHE A 74 -6.95 -0.39 -15.75
C PHE A 74 -6.44 0.16 -17.08
N ARG A 75 -6.09 1.42 -17.14
CA ARG A 75 -5.48 2.00 -18.34
C ARG A 75 -3.99 1.72 -18.48
N THR A 76 -3.32 1.45 -17.35
CA THR A 76 -1.90 1.16 -17.30
C THR A 76 -1.63 0.04 -16.30
N LYS A 77 -0.52 -0.70 -16.48
CA LYS A 77 -0.06 -1.73 -15.53
C LYS A 77 -1.07 -2.82 -15.17
N ALA A 78 -1.99 -3.14 -16.09
CA ALA A 78 -3.05 -4.14 -15.87
C ALA A 78 -2.50 -5.48 -15.33
N HIS A 79 -1.34 -5.91 -15.82
CA HIS A 79 -0.70 -7.16 -15.39
C HIS A 79 -0.29 -7.14 -13.91
N LYS A 80 0.22 -6.00 -13.40
CA LYS A 80 0.54 -5.80 -11.99
C LYS A 80 -0.70 -5.99 -11.12
N PHE A 81 -1.77 -5.31 -11.47
CA PHE A 81 -3.00 -5.31 -10.67
C PHE A 81 -3.71 -6.68 -10.69
N SER A 82 -3.68 -7.40 -11.82
CA SER A 82 -4.20 -8.77 -11.89
C SER A 82 -3.44 -9.74 -10.96
N LYS A 83 -2.13 -9.56 -10.79
CA LYS A 83 -1.35 -10.36 -9.83
C LYS A 83 -1.73 -10.05 -8.39
N ILE A 84 -1.89 -8.77 -8.04
CA ILE A 84 -2.33 -8.36 -6.71
C ILE A 84 -3.73 -8.91 -6.42
N GLU A 85 -4.64 -8.80 -7.38
CA GLU A 85 -5.99 -9.35 -7.28
C GLU A 85 -5.98 -10.85 -7.00
N ALA A 86 -5.16 -11.61 -7.73
CA ALA A 86 -5.05 -13.05 -7.51
C ALA A 86 -4.55 -13.40 -6.10
N ILE A 87 -3.64 -12.59 -5.54
CA ILE A 87 -3.17 -12.77 -4.16
C ILE A 87 -4.31 -12.47 -3.17
N PHE A 88 -5.04 -11.37 -3.33
CA PHE A 88 -6.16 -11.04 -2.45
C PHE A 88 -7.26 -12.10 -2.51
N ALA A 89 -7.63 -12.55 -3.73
CA ALA A 89 -8.58 -13.63 -3.89
C ALA A 89 -8.13 -14.90 -3.16
N LYS A 90 -6.85 -15.25 -3.25
CA LYS A 90 -6.29 -16.41 -2.54
C LYS A 90 -6.35 -16.22 -1.02
N LEU A 91 -5.98 -15.05 -0.50
CA LEU A 91 -6.04 -14.76 0.93
C LEU A 91 -7.49 -14.85 1.44
N HIS A 92 -8.45 -14.30 0.70
CA HIS A 92 -9.86 -14.41 1.06
C HIS A 92 -10.37 -15.85 0.99
N THR A 93 -10.13 -16.58 -0.11
CA THR A 93 -10.73 -17.91 -0.33
C THR A 93 -10.11 -19.00 0.55
N HIS A 94 -8.80 -18.93 0.83
CA HIS A 94 -8.10 -19.97 1.59
C HIS A 94 -8.08 -19.72 3.10
N HIS A 95 -8.11 -18.43 3.52
CA HIS A 95 -8.01 -18.08 4.94
C HIS A 95 -9.30 -17.44 5.48
N GLY A 96 -10.25 -17.07 4.60
CA GLY A 96 -11.49 -16.41 5.01
C GLY A 96 -11.30 -14.94 5.43
N PHE A 97 -10.16 -14.33 5.09
CA PHE A 97 -9.88 -12.94 5.51
C PHE A 97 -10.86 -11.97 4.89
N THR A 98 -11.32 -11.03 5.70
CA THR A 98 -12.36 -10.07 5.36
C THR A 98 -11.95 -8.62 5.59
N SER A 99 -10.84 -8.37 6.31
CA SER A 99 -10.37 -7.02 6.64
C SER A 99 -9.01 -6.72 6.02
N LEU A 100 -8.88 -5.51 5.44
CA LEU A 100 -7.65 -5.04 4.81
C LEU A 100 -7.42 -3.55 5.10
N ILE A 101 -6.16 -3.19 5.39
CA ILE A 101 -5.68 -1.81 5.39
C ILE A 101 -4.75 -1.59 4.20
N ASP A 102 -5.05 -0.57 3.39
CA ASP A 102 -4.27 -0.14 2.22
C ASP A 102 -3.50 1.13 2.56
N VAL A 103 -2.21 1.02 2.83
CA VAL A 103 -1.34 2.13 3.23
C VAL A 103 -0.75 2.81 2.00
N GLY A 104 -1.03 4.10 1.84
CA GLY A 104 -0.77 4.84 0.61
C GLY A 104 -1.81 4.53 -0.46
N CYS A 105 -3.09 4.54 -0.07
CA CYS A 105 -4.18 4.06 -0.92
C CYS A 105 -4.43 4.92 -2.16
N ASN A 106 -3.95 6.17 -2.17
CA ASN A 106 -4.24 7.10 -3.25
C ASN A 106 -5.76 7.19 -3.51
N ALA A 107 -6.21 7.19 -4.76
CA ALA A 107 -7.64 7.20 -5.12
C ALA A 107 -8.34 5.83 -4.95
N GLY A 108 -7.74 4.86 -4.25
CA GLY A 108 -8.39 3.63 -3.76
C GLY A 108 -8.39 2.43 -4.71
N LEU A 109 -7.59 2.43 -5.78
CA LEU A 109 -7.61 1.32 -6.76
C LEU A 109 -7.37 -0.05 -6.11
N ILE A 110 -6.34 -0.17 -5.25
CA ILE A 110 -6.01 -1.44 -4.57
C ILE A 110 -7.12 -1.84 -3.61
N SER A 111 -7.64 -0.88 -2.86
CA SER A 111 -8.77 -1.10 -1.95
C SER A 111 -10.02 -1.58 -2.68
N MET A 112 -10.32 -1.04 -3.88
CA MET A 112 -11.43 -1.50 -4.73
C MET A 112 -11.19 -2.93 -5.24
N ILE A 113 -9.95 -3.28 -5.59
CA ILE A 113 -9.59 -4.65 -5.96
C ILE A 113 -9.82 -5.60 -4.78
N ALA A 114 -9.38 -5.24 -3.58
CA ALA A 114 -9.58 -6.05 -2.38
C ALA A 114 -11.08 -6.27 -2.10
N TRP A 115 -11.87 -5.20 -2.14
CA TRP A 115 -13.33 -5.27 -1.94
C TRP A 115 -13.99 -6.22 -2.96
N ARG A 116 -13.62 -6.12 -4.23
CA ARG A 116 -14.14 -7.01 -5.27
C ARG A 116 -13.78 -8.47 -5.06
N THR A 117 -12.62 -8.75 -4.46
CA THR A 117 -12.19 -10.14 -4.17
C THR A 117 -12.81 -10.73 -2.92
N GLY A 118 -13.63 -9.98 -2.17
CA GLY A 118 -14.40 -10.49 -1.04
C GLY A 118 -14.11 -9.85 0.31
N PHE A 119 -13.12 -8.95 0.41
CA PHE A 119 -12.90 -8.20 1.64
C PHE A 119 -14.09 -7.29 1.94
N ARG A 120 -14.55 -7.26 3.20
CA ARG A 120 -15.76 -6.55 3.64
C ARG A 120 -15.45 -5.30 4.46
N HIS A 121 -14.26 -5.22 5.01
CA HIS A 121 -13.79 -4.10 5.84
C HIS A 121 -12.45 -3.62 5.29
N VAL A 122 -12.51 -2.70 4.34
CA VAL A 122 -11.33 -2.17 3.67
C VAL A 122 -11.14 -0.70 4.05
N MET A 123 -10.01 -0.39 4.66
CA MET A 123 -9.64 0.96 5.05
C MET A 123 -8.46 1.44 4.20
N GLY A 124 -8.65 2.55 3.50
CA GLY A 124 -7.58 3.27 2.82
C GLY A 124 -6.95 4.32 3.73
N LEU A 125 -5.63 4.43 3.68
CA LEU A 125 -4.86 5.43 4.42
C LEU A 125 -3.97 6.20 3.46
N ASP A 126 -4.13 7.52 3.41
CA ASP A 126 -3.27 8.39 2.61
C ASP A 126 -3.03 9.73 3.32
N HIS A 127 -1.89 10.37 3.06
CA HIS A 127 -1.57 11.68 3.63
C HIS A 127 -2.27 12.82 2.86
N ASP A 128 -2.66 12.57 1.63
CA ASP A 128 -3.29 13.54 0.75
C ASP A 128 -4.83 13.49 0.89
N SER A 129 -5.39 14.57 1.43
CA SER A 129 -6.85 14.69 1.65
C SER A 129 -7.67 14.64 0.37
N GLU A 130 -7.13 15.08 -0.78
CA GLU A 130 -7.83 15.05 -2.06
C GLU A 130 -7.98 13.62 -2.58
N TYR A 131 -6.96 12.79 -2.36
CA TYR A 131 -7.06 11.36 -2.68
C TYR A 131 -8.02 10.63 -1.74
N VAL A 132 -8.00 10.94 -0.46
CA VAL A 132 -8.94 10.38 0.52
C VAL A 132 -10.39 10.75 0.17
N GLU A 133 -10.66 12.01 -0.17
CA GLU A 133 -11.98 12.45 -0.61
C GLU A 133 -12.41 11.73 -1.90
N THR A 134 -11.49 11.61 -2.86
CA THR A 134 -11.73 10.90 -4.11
C THR A 134 -12.09 9.44 -3.86
N PHE A 135 -11.34 8.74 -3.01
CA PHE A 135 -11.65 7.36 -2.61
C PHE A 135 -13.07 7.27 -2.03
N ASN A 136 -13.41 8.12 -1.06
CA ASN A 136 -14.70 8.08 -0.40
C ASN A 136 -15.86 8.40 -1.36
N ARG A 137 -15.65 9.30 -2.34
CA ARG A 137 -16.61 9.55 -3.43
C ARG A 137 -16.82 8.33 -4.32
N VAL A 138 -15.75 7.58 -4.63
CA VAL A 138 -15.86 6.34 -5.39
C VAL A 138 -16.62 5.28 -4.60
N ALA A 139 -16.32 5.12 -3.31
CA ALA A 139 -17.04 4.19 -2.42
C ALA A 139 -18.54 4.53 -2.35
N ALA A 140 -18.88 5.80 -2.20
CA ALA A 140 -20.28 6.26 -2.20
C ALA A 140 -20.99 5.99 -3.54
N ALA A 141 -20.34 6.28 -4.65
CA ALA A 141 -20.89 6.04 -5.99
C ALA A 141 -21.12 4.54 -6.28
N ARG A 142 -20.47 3.66 -5.51
CA ARG A 142 -20.64 2.19 -5.60
C ARG A 142 -21.53 1.62 -4.50
N ASN A 143 -22.16 2.46 -3.65
CA ASN A 143 -22.94 2.06 -2.48
C ASN A 143 -22.15 1.10 -1.55
N ALA A 144 -20.85 1.37 -1.40
CA ALA A 144 -19.93 0.50 -0.68
C ALA A 144 -19.33 1.15 0.59
N THR A 145 -19.90 2.24 1.07
CA THR A 145 -19.39 3.02 2.21
C THR A 145 -19.30 2.23 3.51
N ASP A 146 -20.14 1.22 3.68
CA ASP A 146 -20.09 0.32 4.85
C ASP A 146 -18.89 -0.64 4.81
N SER A 147 -18.34 -0.85 3.63
CA SER A 147 -17.23 -1.79 3.40
C SER A 147 -15.93 -1.09 3.02
N LEU A 148 -16.02 0.12 2.48
CA LEU A 148 -14.90 0.88 1.93
C LEU A 148 -14.90 2.29 2.51
N HIS A 149 -13.82 2.67 3.16
CA HIS A 149 -13.61 4.05 3.59
C HIS A 149 -12.13 4.40 3.59
N ALA A 150 -11.82 5.66 3.45
CA ALA A 150 -10.46 6.17 3.60
C ALA A 150 -10.41 7.32 4.60
N GLN A 151 -9.25 7.47 5.22
CA GLN A 151 -8.98 8.58 6.12
C GLN A 151 -7.60 9.17 5.88
N VAL A 152 -7.49 10.47 6.19
CA VAL A 152 -6.19 11.14 6.15
C VAL A 152 -5.30 10.59 7.24
N PHE A 153 -4.09 10.22 6.87
CA PHE A 153 -3.16 9.53 7.74
C PHE A 153 -1.72 9.96 7.48
N SER A 154 -1.00 10.29 8.53
CA SER A 154 0.44 10.54 8.48
C SER A 154 1.20 9.32 8.98
N PHE A 155 2.13 8.82 8.16
CA PHE A 155 2.96 7.68 8.54
C PHE A 155 3.74 8.02 9.82
N GLY A 156 3.78 7.08 10.77
CA GLY A 156 4.38 7.30 12.10
C GLY A 156 3.37 7.65 13.20
N THR A 157 2.10 7.94 12.85
CA THR A 157 1.06 8.18 13.86
C THR A 157 0.42 6.87 14.32
N PRO A 158 0.00 6.76 15.60
CA PRO A 158 -0.69 5.57 16.09
C PRO A 158 -2.01 5.35 15.36
N MET A 159 -2.28 4.09 15.02
CA MET A 159 -3.57 3.68 14.46
C MET A 159 -4.37 2.88 15.50
N PRO A 160 -5.66 3.19 15.67
CA PRO A 160 -6.50 2.46 16.61
C PRO A 160 -6.98 1.10 16.10
N THR A 161 -6.76 0.83 14.81
CA THR A 161 -7.35 -0.33 14.11
C THR A 161 -6.28 -1.26 13.56
N ARG A 162 -6.58 -2.56 13.61
CA ARG A 162 -5.81 -3.62 12.96
C ARG A 162 -6.70 -4.33 11.93
N ALA A 163 -6.07 -4.89 10.90
CA ALA A 163 -6.72 -5.75 9.92
C ALA A 163 -5.97 -7.07 9.77
N GLU A 164 -6.65 -8.08 9.24
CA GLU A 164 -6.02 -9.37 8.93
C GLU A 164 -4.91 -9.21 7.91
N VAL A 165 -5.12 -8.31 6.94
CA VAL A 165 -4.15 -8.02 5.89
C VAL A 165 -3.81 -6.53 5.87
N VAL A 166 -2.52 -6.21 5.83
CA VAL A 166 -2.01 -4.86 5.54
C VAL A 166 -1.29 -4.89 4.21
N PHE A 167 -1.65 -4.00 3.31
CA PHE A 167 -0.99 -3.79 2.03
C PHE A 167 -0.27 -2.43 2.04
N CYS A 168 1.00 -2.42 1.65
CA CYS A 168 1.82 -1.23 1.52
C CYS A 168 2.42 -1.22 0.10
N GLY A 169 1.73 -0.57 -0.83
CA GLY A 169 2.04 -0.61 -2.26
C GLY A 169 2.78 0.63 -2.74
N ALA A 170 3.98 0.43 -3.29
CA ALA A 170 4.75 1.45 -3.99
C ALA A 170 5.07 2.74 -3.19
N ILE A 171 5.05 2.69 -1.86
CA ILE A 171 5.36 3.85 -1.00
C ILE A 171 6.57 3.64 -0.09
N LEU A 172 7.10 2.42 0.01
CA LEU A 172 8.20 2.09 0.92
C LEU A 172 9.39 3.04 0.79
N HIS A 173 9.77 3.39 -0.44
CA HIS A 173 10.85 4.32 -0.73
C HIS A 173 10.55 5.76 -0.27
N TRP A 174 9.29 6.20 -0.33
CA TRP A 174 8.88 7.49 0.20
C TRP A 174 8.97 7.51 1.72
N VAL A 175 8.42 6.50 2.38
CA VAL A 175 8.47 6.36 3.84
C VAL A 175 9.91 6.32 4.33
N PHE A 176 10.77 5.57 3.65
CA PHE A 176 12.19 5.46 4.01
C PHE A 176 12.91 6.81 3.96
N CYS A 177 12.49 7.71 3.07
CA CYS A 177 13.16 8.98 2.82
C CYS A 177 12.57 10.17 3.57
N LEU A 178 11.23 10.19 3.73
CA LEU A 178 10.52 11.38 4.21
C LEU A 178 10.33 11.41 5.72
N THR A 179 10.49 10.28 6.40
CA THR A 179 10.26 10.20 7.84
C THR A 179 11.61 10.01 8.53
N ALA A 180 12.10 11.05 9.20
CA ALA A 180 13.43 11.05 9.84
C ALA A 180 13.62 9.86 10.78
N ASP A 181 12.60 9.51 11.57
CA ASP A 181 12.63 8.38 12.50
C ASP A 181 12.80 7.04 11.77
N PHE A 182 12.11 6.87 10.64
CA PHE A 182 12.21 5.65 9.84
C PHE A 182 13.51 5.59 9.05
N SER A 183 13.99 6.70 8.53
CA SER A 183 15.26 6.75 7.82
C SER A 183 16.44 6.48 8.75
N SER A 184 16.39 6.91 10.02
CA SER A 184 17.39 6.61 11.04
C SER A 184 17.34 5.15 11.51
N GLY A 185 16.12 4.58 11.68
CA GLY A 185 15.89 3.20 12.11
C GLY A 185 15.90 2.18 10.95
N GLY A 186 15.86 2.64 9.70
CA GLY A 186 15.83 1.79 8.52
C GLY A 186 14.58 0.92 8.44
N PHE A 187 14.68 -0.21 7.72
CA PHE A 187 13.55 -1.10 7.46
C PHE A 187 13.00 -1.80 8.70
N ASP A 188 13.82 -2.04 9.72
CA ASP A 188 13.36 -2.61 10.99
C ASP A 188 12.27 -1.76 11.64
N SER A 189 12.48 -0.45 11.69
CA SER A 189 11.50 0.49 12.26
C SER A 189 10.23 0.56 11.41
N ILE A 190 10.37 0.58 10.08
CA ILE A 190 9.24 0.61 9.16
C ILE A 190 8.39 -0.66 9.29
N LEU A 191 9.02 -1.84 9.27
CA LEU A 191 8.30 -3.10 9.38
C LEU A 191 7.63 -3.25 10.75
N ARG A 192 8.31 -2.93 11.85
CA ARG A 192 7.69 -2.92 13.19
C ARG A 192 6.49 -2.00 13.27
N TYR A 193 6.55 -0.85 12.61
CA TYR A 193 5.42 0.07 12.55
C TYR A 193 4.26 -0.52 11.76
N LEU A 194 4.49 -1.03 10.54
CA LEU A 194 3.43 -1.65 9.72
C LEU A 194 2.81 -2.88 10.38
N LEU A 195 3.60 -3.66 11.10
CA LEU A 195 3.13 -4.85 11.82
C LEU A 195 2.18 -4.53 12.99
N GLN A 196 2.15 -3.28 13.46
CA GLN A 196 1.15 -2.87 14.46
C GLN A 196 -0.28 -2.93 13.89
N PHE A 197 -0.44 -2.80 12.57
CA PHE A 197 -1.73 -2.79 11.88
C PHE A 197 -2.13 -4.17 11.36
N ALA A 198 -1.19 -5.08 11.13
CA ALA A 198 -1.41 -6.42 10.60
C ALA A 198 -1.63 -7.44 11.72
N SER A 199 -2.69 -8.26 11.63
CA SER A 199 -2.85 -9.41 12.53
C SER A 199 -2.35 -10.71 11.94
N GLU A 200 -2.42 -10.89 10.61
CA GLU A 200 -2.10 -12.13 9.93
C GLU A 200 -1.04 -11.96 8.82
N TYR A 201 -1.26 -11.01 7.92
CA TYR A 201 -0.38 -10.82 6.76
C TYR A 201 -0.01 -9.37 6.53
N LEU A 202 1.26 -9.14 6.21
CA LEU A 202 1.80 -7.89 5.72
C LEU A 202 2.29 -8.09 4.28
N LEU A 203 1.78 -7.31 3.35
CA LEU A 203 2.17 -7.30 1.94
C LEU A 203 2.87 -5.99 1.62
N VAL A 204 4.12 -6.05 1.16
CA VAL A 204 4.90 -4.85 0.83
C VAL A 204 5.42 -4.93 -0.59
N GLU A 205 5.15 -3.90 -1.39
CA GLU A 205 5.76 -3.76 -2.70
C GLU A 205 7.14 -3.10 -2.56
N TRP A 206 8.17 -3.89 -2.80
CA TRP A 206 9.53 -3.40 -2.98
C TRP A 206 9.67 -2.78 -4.37
N ILE A 207 10.27 -1.59 -4.43
CA ILE A 207 10.71 -0.96 -5.68
C ILE A 207 12.22 -0.86 -5.63
N ASP A 208 12.88 -1.52 -6.59
CA ASP A 208 14.33 -1.51 -6.69
C ASP A 208 14.84 -0.11 -7.09
N PRO A 209 15.99 0.30 -6.61
CA PRO A 209 16.64 1.54 -7.02
C PRO A 209 16.80 1.73 -8.53
N SER A 210 16.90 0.66 -9.28
CA SER A 210 16.98 0.69 -10.75
C SER A 210 15.65 0.89 -11.47
N ASP A 211 14.52 0.94 -10.75
CA ASP A 211 13.20 1.19 -11.34
C ASP A 211 13.10 2.63 -11.87
N ASP A 212 12.54 2.80 -13.06
CA ASP A 212 12.37 4.13 -13.70
C ASP A 212 11.59 5.11 -12.79
N ALA A 213 10.66 4.60 -11.97
CA ALA A 213 9.93 5.44 -11.02
C ALA A 213 10.81 6.03 -9.92
N MET A 214 11.93 5.40 -9.63
CA MET A 214 12.93 5.89 -8.66
C MET A 214 13.80 7.02 -9.25
N MET A 215 13.77 7.24 -10.58
CA MET A 215 14.52 8.27 -11.28
C MET A 215 15.98 8.39 -10.78
N GLY A 216 16.64 7.26 -10.63
CA GLY A 216 18.01 7.21 -10.12
C GLY A 216 18.17 7.74 -8.70
N PHE A 217 17.19 7.49 -7.82
CA PHE A 217 17.18 7.96 -6.43
C PHE A 217 17.10 9.48 -6.23
N GLN A 218 16.74 10.25 -7.24
CA GLN A 218 16.73 11.71 -7.08
C GLN A 218 15.88 12.18 -5.89
N HIS A 219 14.71 11.56 -5.65
CA HIS A 219 13.91 11.89 -4.49
C HIS A 219 14.53 11.36 -3.19
N ILE A 220 15.22 10.22 -3.21
CA ILE A 220 15.97 9.69 -2.08
C ILE A 220 17.15 10.62 -1.75
N LYS A 221 17.93 11.03 -2.76
CA LYS A 221 19.05 11.98 -2.59
C LYS A 221 18.59 13.33 -2.03
N LYS A 222 17.41 13.79 -2.38
CA LYS A 222 16.81 15.04 -1.83
C LYS A 222 16.43 14.97 -0.36
N CYS A 223 16.41 13.79 0.25
CA CYS A 223 16.15 13.65 1.69
C CYS A 223 17.23 14.26 2.59
N GLY A 224 18.39 14.64 2.03
CA GLY A 224 19.49 15.22 2.80
C GLY A 224 20.18 14.23 3.76
N ILE A 225 19.98 12.93 3.55
CA ILE A 225 20.60 11.87 4.36
C ILE A 225 21.76 11.30 3.55
N ASP A 226 22.98 11.55 4.02
CA ASP A 226 24.19 11.03 3.37
C ASP A 226 24.22 9.50 3.35
N GLY A 227 24.56 8.94 2.19
CA GLY A 227 24.70 7.50 2.01
C GLY A 227 23.38 6.72 2.09
N ILE A 228 22.24 7.38 1.93
CA ILE A 228 20.93 6.71 2.00
C ILE A 228 20.77 5.62 0.93
N GLU A 229 21.41 5.79 -0.25
CA GLU A 229 21.46 4.80 -1.32
C GLU A 229 22.13 3.48 -0.87
N ASN A 230 23.07 3.56 0.08
CA ASN A 230 23.71 2.38 0.65
C ASN A 230 22.84 1.70 1.72
N ARG A 231 21.80 2.36 2.18
CA ARG A 231 20.87 1.87 3.21
C ARG A 231 19.58 1.33 2.59
N TYR A 232 19.08 1.95 1.52
CA TYR A 232 17.91 1.49 0.77
C TYR A 232 18.33 0.39 -0.19
N THR A 233 18.57 -0.82 0.31
CA THR A 233 18.99 -1.99 -0.46
C THR A 233 18.06 -3.17 -0.19
N VAL A 234 17.88 -4.04 -1.19
CA VAL A 234 17.07 -5.25 -1.04
C VAL A 234 17.62 -6.13 0.08
N ALA A 235 18.94 -6.22 0.24
CA ALA A 235 19.57 -7.02 1.29
C ALA A 235 19.21 -6.51 2.71
N ASN A 236 19.19 -5.18 2.91
CA ASN A 236 18.78 -4.59 4.19
C ASN A 236 17.27 -4.80 4.43
N PHE A 237 16.44 -4.68 3.39
CA PHE A 237 15.02 -4.94 3.51
C PHE A 237 14.74 -6.41 3.84
N GLU A 238 15.36 -7.35 3.13
CA GLU A 238 15.17 -8.80 3.37
C GLU A 238 15.68 -9.25 4.74
N ARG A 239 16.74 -8.62 5.26
CA ARG A 239 17.18 -8.86 6.63
C ARG A 239 16.11 -8.44 7.65
N ALA A 240 15.51 -7.28 7.48
CA ALA A 240 14.42 -6.83 8.34
C ALA A 240 13.19 -7.72 8.21
N VAL A 241 12.83 -8.16 6.98
CA VAL A 241 11.76 -9.14 6.76
C VAL A 241 12.01 -10.42 7.54
N ALA A 242 13.22 -11.00 7.43
CA ALA A 242 13.59 -12.23 8.13
C ALA A 242 13.61 -12.09 9.67
N THR A 243 13.83 -10.86 10.17
CA THR A 243 13.84 -10.57 11.61
C THR A 243 12.44 -10.52 12.21
N HIS A 244 11.47 -9.99 11.47
CA HIS A 244 10.16 -9.60 12.01
C HIS A 244 8.99 -10.44 11.52
N THR A 245 9.16 -11.23 10.45
CA THR A 245 8.08 -11.95 9.78
C THR A 245 8.53 -13.28 9.23
N THR A 246 7.56 -14.14 8.90
CA THR A 246 7.82 -15.31 8.06
C THR A 246 7.50 -14.96 6.60
N LEU A 247 8.51 -14.96 5.72
CA LEU A 247 8.32 -14.74 4.29
C LEU A 247 7.61 -15.94 3.66
N MET A 248 6.42 -15.70 3.09
CA MET A 248 5.61 -16.72 2.44
C MET A 248 5.89 -16.81 0.94
N SER A 249 6.01 -15.67 0.27
CA SER A 249 6.34 -15.63 -1.17
C SER A 249 6.88 -14.26 -1.59
N LYS A 250 7.59 -14.27 -2.73
CA LYS A 250 7.97 -13.09 -3.49
C LYS A 250 7.38 -13.22 -4.89
N GLN A 251 6.71 -12.17 -5.37
CA GLN A 251 6.13 -12.16 -6.69
C GLN A 251 6.54 -10.91 -7.46
N SER A 252 7.18 -11.09 -8.62
CA SER A 252 7.42 -9.99 -9.54
C SER A 252 6.09 -9.43 -10.04
N LEU A 253 5.89 -8.13 -9.88
CA LEU A 253 4.67 -7.44 -10.30
C LEU A 253 4.80 -6.88 -11.71
N ASP A 254 5.80 -6.03 -11.95
CA ASP A 254 6.00 -5.30 -13.19
C ASP A 254 7.51 -5.25 -13.49
N GLY A 255 8.01 -6.29 -14.15
CA GLY A 255 9.44 -6.50 -14.35
C GLY A 255 10.20 -6.93 -13.08
N PRO A 256 11.54 -7.00 -13.15
CA PRO A 256 12.37 -7.44 -12.04
C PRO A 256 12.52 -6.38 -10.93
N SER A 257 12.27 -5.11 -11.26
CA SER A 257 12.46 -3.98 -10.34
C SER A 257 11.32 -3.79 -9.32
N ARG A 258 10.19 -4.53 -9.48
CA ARG A 258 9.02 -4.44 -8.60
C ARG A 258 8.61 -5.81 -8.10
N VAL A 259 8.75 -6.01 -6.81
CA VAL A 259 8.49 -7.30 -6.17
C VAL A 259 7.52 -7.12 -5.01
N LEU A 260 6.44 -7.90 -5.00
CA LEU A 260 5.55 -7.99 -3.84
C LEU A 260 6.05 -9.09 -2.90
N TYR A 261 6.34 -8.70 -1.68
CA TYR A 261 6.66 -9.57 -0.57
C TYR A 261 5.37 -9.88 0.18
N VAL A 262 5.00 -11.15 0.28
CA VAL A 262 3.88 -11.63 1.07
C VAL A 262 4.45 -12.26 2.33
N MET A 263 4.16 -11.66 3.47
CA MET A 263 4.75 -12.01 4.76
C MET A 263 3.65 -12.35 5.76
N ARG A 264 3.83 -13.44 6.51
CA ARG A 264 2.97 -13.76 7.65
C ARG A 264 3.52 -13.09 8.91
N VAL A 265 2.62 -12.54 9.71
CA VAL A 265 2.95 -11.96 11.01
C VAL A 265 3.26 -13.07 12.00
N ASP A 266 4.43 -13.04 12.63
CA ASP A 266 4.78 -14.01 13.64
C ASP A 266 4.16 -13.63 14.99
N CYS A 267 3.33 -14.50 15.53
CA CYS A 267 2.71 -14.32 16.85
C CYS A 267 3.74 -14.17 17.99
N ARG A 268 5.02 -14.47 17.73
CA ARG A 268 6.12 -14.33 18.69
C ARG A 268 6.72 -12.94 18.79
N ALA A 269 6.44 -12.05 17.82
CA ALA A 269 6.79 -10.63 17.91
C ALA A 269 5.85 -9.89 18.88
N GLY A 270 5.48 -10.57 19.97
CA GLY A 270 4.63 -10.07 21.02
C GLY A 270 5.17 -8.74 21.49
N LEU A 271 4.45 -7.71 21.11
CA LEU A 271 4.40 -6.47 21.85
C LEU A 271 3.98 -6.82 23.28
N SER A 272 4.95 -7.14 24.14
CA SER A 272 4.76 -6.88 25.54
C SER A 272 4.45 -5.39 25.62
N PRO A 273 3.24 -4.99 26.03
CA PRO A 273 3.02 -3.62 26.38
C PRO A 273 3.95 -3.39 27.60
N THR A 274 5.09 -2.76 27.37
CA THR A 274 5.79 -2.10 28.46
C THR A 274 4.82 -1.02 28.95
N ALA A 275 3.94 -1.43 29.85
CA ALA A 275 3.16 -0.55 30.69
C ALA A 275 4.15 0.11 31.68
N GLU A 276 4.91 1.05 31.20
CA GLU A 276 5.43 2.14 32.01
C GLU A 276 4.47 3.32 31.81
N SER A 277 3.36 3.26 32.56
CA SER A 277 2.63 4.47 32.89
C SER A 277 3.58 5.35 33.70
N PRO A 278 3.96 6.55 33.23
CA PRO A 278 4.60 7.52 34.10
C PRO A 278 3.58 7.88 35.18
N SER A 279 3.85 7.50 36.41
CA SER A 279 3.20 7.99 37.61
C SER A 279 3.38 9.51 37.67
N SER A 280 2.48 10.25 37.03
CA SER A 280 2.34 11.69 37.22
C SER A 280 1.50 11.93 38.46
N ARG A 281 2.12 11.87 39.63
CA ARG A 281 1.63 12.61 40.77
C ARG A 281 1.85 14.10 40.49
N PRO A 282 0.78 14.92 40.46
CA PRO A 282 0.97 16.36 40.39
C PRO A 282 1.65 16.85 41.67
N PRO A 283 2.61 17.80 41.60
CA PRO A 283 3.22 18.37 42.76
C PRO A 283 2.17 19.08 43.61
N ALA A 284 2.21 18.82 44.92
CA ALA A 284 1.36 19.43 45.91
C ALA A 284 1.49 20.96 45.86
N LEU A 285 0.44 21.67 45.55
CA LEU A 285 0.33 23.13 45.62
C LEU A 285 0.43 23.55 47.10
N ASN A 286 1.59 24.06 47.47
CA ASN A 286 1.84 24.68 48.74
C ASN A 286 1.08 26.03 48.78
N ARG A 287 -0.13 26.03 49.36
CA ARG A 287 -0.85 27.26 49.70
C ARG A 287 -0.15 27.92 50.89
N ARG A 288 0.64 28.93 50.62
CA ARG A 288 1.02 29.90 51.63
C ARG A 288 -0.02 31.00 51.70
N HIS A 289 -0.73 31.08 52.80
CA HIS A 289 -1.49 32.21 53.20
C HIS A 289 -0.52 33.35 53.55
N GLY A 290 -0.77 34.56 53.03
CA GLY A 290 -0.20 35.78 53.47
C GLY A 290 -1.19 36.94 53.20
N PRO A 291 -1.41 37.86 54.15
CA PRO A 291 -2.46 38.83 54.10
C PRO A 291 -2.02 40.11 53.37
N PHE A 292 -2.91 40.66 52.60
CA PHE A 292 -3.37 42.06 52.52
C PHE A 292 -4.15 42.20 51.23
#